data_f65fe838f78cac695199d4861db50924
#
_entry.id   f65fe838f78cac695199d4861db50924
#
_cell.length_a   1.000
_cell.length_b   1.000
_cell.length_c   1.000
_cell.angle_alpha   90.00
_cell.angle_beta   90.00
_cell.angle_gamma   90.00
#
_symmetry.space_group_name_H-M   'P 1'
#
loop_
_entity.id
_entity.type
_entity.pdbx_description
1 polymer ?
#
loop_
_entity_poly.entity_id
_entity_poly.type
_entity_poly.pdbx_seq_one_letter_code
_entity_poly.pdbx_strand_id
1 'polypeptide(L)'
;MAEDVESEALAMLVVNRLKGLLEVCAVKAPGFGDRRKAMMEDIAVLTGGVFLSEDRGIKLENATLDMLGTADRVVVDKESTTIICDKSVDKKRQEAIKARVDIIRKQMEQTESEYDKEKFSERLAKLVGGVAIIKVGAATEAEM
;
A
#
# COMPACT_ATOMS: atom_id res chain seq x y z
N MET A 1 -4.49 -5.42 -0.50
CA MET A 1 -4.84 -4.52 0.61
C MET A 1 -6.12 -3.76 0.27
N ALA A 2 -7.00 -3.58 1.23
CA ALA A 2 -8.26 -2.88 1.06
C ALA A 2 -8.62 -2.14 2.35
N GLU A 3 -9.49 -1.13 2.25
CA GLU A 3 -10.02 -0.44 3.44
C GLU A 3 -10.78 -1.42 4.33
N ASP A 4 -11.60 -2.25 3.71
CA ASP A 4 -12.28 -3.35 4.37
C ASP A 4 -12.53 -4.49 3.36
N VAL A 5 -12.70 -5.70 3.87
CA VAL A 5 -13.09 -6.87 3.09
C VAL A 5 -14.35 -7.45 3.71
N GLU A 6 -15.45 -7.36 2.98
CA GLU A 6 -16.74 -7.85 3.43
C GLU A 6 -16.75 -9.38 3.57
N SER A 7 -17.65 -9.88 4.40
CA SER A 7 -17.73 -11.29 4.77
C SER A 7 -17.83 -12.23 3.56
N GLU A 8 -18.57 -11.87 2.53
CA GLU A 8 -18.72 -12.70 1.31
C GLU A 8 -17.41 -12.76 0.52
N ALA A 9 -16.73 -11.60 0.33
CA ALA A 9 -15.45 -11.55 -0.36
C ALA A 9 -14.37 -12.30 0.43
N LEU A 10 -14.34 -12.14 1.74
CA LEU A 10 -13.40 -12.85 2.61
C LEU A 10 -13.62 -14.35 2.56
N ALA A 11 -14.88 -14.81 2.59
CA ALA A 11 -15.24 -16.23 2.48
C ALA A 11 -14.76 -16.84 1.15
N MET A 12 -14.92 -16.12 0.04
CA MET A 12 -14.45 -16.55 -1.26
C MET A 12 -12.92 -16.70 -1.30
N LEU A 13 -12.18 -15.74 -0.73
CA LEU A 13 -10.73 -15.79 -0.64
C LEU A 13 -10.27 -16.99 0.20
N VAL A 14 -10.89 -17.24 1.34
CA VAL A 14 -10.58 -18.37 2.22
C VAL A 14 -10.82 -19.70 1.50
N VAL A 15 -11.94 -19.85 0.82
CA VAL A 15 -12.28 -21.08 0.06
C VAL A 15 -11.23 -21.33 -1.04
N ASN A 16 -10.85 -20.32 -1.81
CA ASN A 16 -9.84 -20.46 -2.86
C ASN A 16 -8.46 -20.83 -2.31
N ARG A 17 -8.10 -20.30 -1.14
CA ARG A 17 -6.86 -20.65 -0.47
C ARG A 17 -6.87 -22.10 0.02
N LEU A 18 -7.94 -22.54 0.65
CA LEU A 18 -8.08 -23.91 1.14
C LEU A 18 -8.04 -24.95 0.01
N LYS A 19 -8.58 -24.59 -1.15
CA LYS A 19 -8.51 -25.45 -2.35
C LYS A 19 -7.17 -25.42 -3.06
N GLY A 20 -6.22 -24.60 -2.60
CA GLY A 20 -4.92 -24.45 -3.24
C GLY A 20 -4.94 -23.75 -4.61
N LEU A 21 -6.05 -23.11 -4.97
CA LEU A 21 -6.19 -22.40 -6.24
C LEU A 21 -5.52 -21.02 -6.23
N LEU A 22 -5.40 -20.41 -5.07
CA LEU A 22 -4.84 -19.07 -4.91
C LEU A 22 -4.20 -18.93 -3.53
N GLU A 23 -2.98 -18.45 -3.51
CA GLU A 23 -2.33 -18.01 -2.28
C GLU A 23 -2.68 -16.54 -2.04
N VAL A 24 -3.52 -16.26 -1.05
CA VAL A 24 -4.05 -14.93 -0.80
C VAL A 24 -4.08 -14.60 0.68
N CYS A 25 -3.82 -13.34 0.97
CA CYS A 25 -3.97 -12.78 2.31
C CYS A 25 -4.67 -11.42 2.21
N ALA A 26 -5.75 -11.25 2.94
CA ALA A 26 -6.47 -9.98 3.01
C ALA A 26 -5.87 -9.14 4.13
N VAL A 27 -5.46 -7.92 3.80
CA VAL A 27 -4.82 -6.98 4.72
C VAL A 27 -5.55 -5.65 4.66
N LYS A 28 -5.87 -5.06 5.81
CA LYS A 28 -6.44 -3.72 5.87
C LYS A 28 -5.43 -2.65 5.47
N ALA A 29 -5.91 -1.62 4.81
CA ALA A 29 -5.09 -0.47 4.46
C ALA A 29 -4.64 0.29 5.71
N PRO A 30 -3.39 0.79 5.73
CA PRO A 30 -2.85 1.51 6.88
C PRO A 30 -3.38 2.95 6.95
N GLY A 31 -3.43 3.50 8.16
CA GLY A 31 -3.80 4.89 8.40
C GLY A 31 -5.29 5.17 8.26
N PHE A 32 -5.63 6.44 8.18
CA PHE A 32 -7.01 6.93 8.10
C PHE A 32 -7.11 8.12 7.15
N GLY A 33 -8.29 8.31 6.53
CA GLY A 33 -8.60 9.45 5.70
C GLY A 33 -7.60 9.67 4.56
N ASP A 34 -7.18 10.91 4.37
CA ASP A 34 -6.26 11.27 3.28
C ASP A 34 -4.88 10.64 3.41
N ARG A 35 -4.42 10.38 4.64
CA ARG A 35 -3.16 9.67 4.88
C ARG A 35 -3.21 8.24 4.39
N ARG A 36 -4.35 7.56 4.57
CA ARG A 36 -4.57 6.21 4.04
C ARG A 36 -4.44 6.21 2.52
N LYS A 37 -5.08 7.17 1.85
CA LYS A 37 -4.99 7.31 0.39
C LYS A 37 -3.56 7.56 -0.06
N ALA A 38 -2.85 8.45 0.60
CA ALA A 38 -1.46 8.77 0.29
C ALA A 38 -0.54 7.55 0.48
N MET A 39 -0.69 6.82 1.57
CA MET A 39 0.09 5.61 1.83
C MET A 39 -0.21 4.50 0.82
N MET A 40 -1.48 4.33 0.45
CA MET A 40 -1.87 3.36 -0.57
C MET A 40 -1.31 3.71 -1.95
N GLU A 41 -1.25 4.98 -2.30
CA GLU A 41 -0.59 5.44 -3.52
C GLU A 41 0.91 5.18 -3.50
N ASP A 42 1.57 5.39 -2.37
CA ASP A 42 3.00 5.08 -2.21
C ASP A 42 3.26 3.58 -2.44
N ILE A 43 2.42 2.72 -1.88
CA ILE A 43 2.51 1.27 -2.07
C ILE A 43 2.28 0.90 -3.54
N ALA A 44 1.29 1.52 -4.18
CA ALA A 44 0.99 1.29 -5.58
C ALA A 44 2.18 1.65 -6.48
N VAL A 45 2.81 2.80 -6.24
CA VAL A 45 4.01 3.22 -6.97
C VAL A 45 5.18 2.25 -6.74
N LEU A 46 5.41 1.85 -5.50
CA LEU A 46 6.49 0.94 -5.12
C LEU A 46 6.34 -0.43 -5.79
N THR A 47 5.13 -0.95 -5.84
CA THR A 47 4.84 -2.27 -6.41
C THR A 47 4.54 -2.24 -7.91
N GLY A 48 4.39 -1.07 -8.50
CA GLY A 48 4.01 -0.90 -9.90
C GLY A 48 2.54 -1.19 -10.20
N GLY A 49 1.70 -1.23 -9.16
CA GLY A 49 0.26 -1.40 -9.29
C GLY A 49 -0.50 -0.09 -9.40
N VAL A 50 -1.81 -0.17 -9.29
CA VAL A 50 -2.70 0.98 -9.32
C VAL A 50 -3.53 1.03 -8.05
N PHE A 51 -3.59 2.21 -7.42
CA PHE A 51 -4.49 2.45 -6.30
C PHE A 51 -5.92 2.67 -6.82
N LEU A 52 -6.80 1.75 -6.51
CA LEU A 52 -8.20 1.82 -6.91
C LEU A 52 -8.98 2.65 -5.91
N SER A 53 -9.49 3.79 -6.35
CA SER A 53 -10.27 4.70 -5.53
C SER A 53 -11.39 5.33 -6.36
N GLU A 54 -12.56 5.46 -5.77
CA GLU A 54 -13.68 6.15 -6.40
C GLU A 54 -13.38 7.62 -6.67
N ASP A 55 -12.59 8.26 -5.80
CA ASP A 55 -12.15 9.65 -5.98
C ASP A 55 -11.34 9.86 -7.26
N ARG A 56 -10.71 8.80 -7.76
CA ARG A 56 -9.95 8.81 -9.01
C ARG A 56 -10.79 8.37 -10.21
N GLY A 57 -12.08 8.14 -10.00
CA GLY A 57 -12.99 7.67 -11.03
C GLY A 57 -12.80 6.20 -11.42
N ILE A 58 -12.04 5.44 -10.64
CA ILE A 58 -11.79 4.02 -10.88
C ILE A 58 -12.67 3.20 -9.95
N LYS A 59 -13.56 2.42 -10.54
CA LYS A 59 -14.42 1.49 -9.79
C LYS A 59 -13.74 0.12 -9.70
N LEU A 60 -13.95 -0.56 -8.59
CA LEU A 60 -13.42 -1.91 -8.38
C LEU A 60 -13.89 -2.90 -9.44
N GLU A 61 -15.10 -2.73 -9.96
CA GLU A 61 -15.68 -3.55 -11.03
C GLU A 61 -14.86 -3.51 -12.32
N ASN A 62 -14.12 -2.41 -12.54
CA ASN A 62 -13.29 -2.21 -13.72
C ASN A 62 -11.83 -2.65 -13.49
N ALA A 63 -11.52 -3.25 -12.32
CA ALA A 63 -10.17 -3.70 -12.01
C ALA A 63 -9.75 -4.86 -12.93
N THR A 64 -8.52 -4.79 -13.44
CA THR A 64 -7.92 -5.81 -14.29
C THR A 64 -6.63 -6.32 -13.66
N LEU A 65 -6.11 -7.44 -14.17
CA LEU A 65 -4.84 -7.99 -13.69
C LEU A 65 -3.66 -7.05 -13.94
N ASP A 66 -3.72 -6.22 -14.97
CA ASP A 66 -2.68 -5.22 -15.28
C ASP A 66 -2.54 -4.14 -14.20
N MET A 67 -3.58 -3.94 -13.40
CA MET A 67 -3.57 -2.99 -12.28
C MET A 67 -2.93 -3.53 -11.01
N LEU A 68 -2.63 -4.83 -10.96
CA LEU A 68 -1.97 -5.45 -9.83
C LEU A 68 -0.47 -5.15 -9.84
N GLY A 69 0.06 -4.87 -8.67
CA GLY A 69 1.49 -4.70 -8.49
C GLY A 69 2.20 -6.01 -8.23
N THR A 70 3.51 -5.96 -8.19
CA THR A 70 4.38 -7.10 -7.88
C THR A 70 5.39 -6.74 -6.82
N ALA A 71 5.83 -7.72 -6.05
CA ALA A 71 6.87 -7.56 -5.04
C ALA A 71 7.77 -8.79 -5.04
N ASP A 72 9.02 -8.62 -4.60
CA ASP A 72 9.96 -9.74 -4.46
C ASP A 72 9.56 -10.65 -3.33
N ARG A 73 9.10 -10.06 -2.24
CA ARG A 73 8.68 -10.79 -1.06
C ARG A 73 7.63 -10.01 -0.27
N VAL A 74 6.66 -10.72 0.25
CA VAL A 74 5.66 -10.16 1.18
C VAL A 74 5.60 -11.05 2.40
N VAL A 75 5.78 -10.45 3.57
CA VAL A 75 5.67 -11.14 4.85
C VAL A 75 4.51 -10.53 5.63
N VAL A 76 3.53 -11.34 5.98
CA VAL A 76 2.32 -10.90 6.68
C VAL A 76 2.21 -11.66 8.00
N ASP A 77 2.11 -10.93 9.08
CA ASP A 77 1.75 -11.48 10.39
C ASP A 77 0.52 -10.75 10.96
N LYS A 78 0.19 -11.00 12.21
CA LYS A 78 -1.01 -10.40 12.84
C LYS A 78 -0.91 -8.88 13.01
N GLU A 79 0.28 -8.35 13.12
CA GLU A 79 0.52 -6.96 13.47
C GLU A 79 1.14 -6.15 12.35
N SER A 80 1.81 -6.82 11.41
CA SER A 80 2.54 -6.12 10.36
C SER A 80 2.48 -6.82 9.02
N THR A 81 2.64 -6.02 7.96
CA THR A 81 2.84 -6.48 6.60
C THR A 81 4.10 -5.84 6.06
N THR A 82 5.05 -6.64 5.60
CA THR A 82 6.29 -6.18 5.00
C THR A 82 6.29 -6.49 3.51
N ILE A 83 6.47 -5.48 2.69
CA ILE A 83 6.54 -5.61 1.23
C ILE A 83 7.96 -5.22 0.80
N ILE A 84 8.64 -6.12 0.11
CA ILE A 84 10.01 -5.92 -0.35
C ILE A 84 10.03 -5.89 -1.88
N CYS A 85 10.48 -4.80 -2.46
CA CYS A 85 10.57 -4.58 -3.91
C CYS A 85 11.97 -4.07 -4.28
N ASP A 86 12.96 -4.95 -4.17
CA ASP A 86 14.35 -4.60 -4.46
C ASP A 86 14.78 -5.00 -5.88
N LYS A 87 14.48 -6.23 -6.25
CA LYS A 87 14.94 -6.84 -7.51
C LYS A 87 13.93 -6.74 -8.66
N SER A 88 12.66 -6.63 -8.33
CA SER A 88 11.56 -6.57 -9.32
C SER A 88 11.32 -5.18 -9.90
N VAL A 89 12.12 -4.20 -9.49
CA VAL A 89 11.95 -2.80 -9.91
C VAL A 89 12.63 -2.56 -11.24
N ASP A 90 11.86 -2.37 -12.30
CA ASP A 90 12.36 -1.98 -13.60
C ASP A 90 12.63 -0.46 -13.68
N LYS A 91 13.21 -0.02 -14.80
CA LYS A 91 13.55 1.39 -15.02
C LYS A 91 12.32 2.30 -14.94
N LYS A 92 11.20 1.89 -15.53
CA LYS A 92 9.96 2.66 -15.53
C LYS A 92 9.41 2.84 -14.10
N ARG A 93 9.45 1.78 -13.32
CA ARG A 93 9.05 1.81 -11.92
C ARG A 93 9.99 2.67 -11.08
N GLN A 94 11.29 2.61 -11.31
CA GLN A 94 12.27 3.47 -10.64
C GLN A 94 12.00 4.95 -10.91
N GLU A 95 11.69 5.32 -12.14
CA GLU A 95 11.31 6.68 -12.52
C GLU A 95 10.03 7.14 -11.80
N ALA A 96 9.03 6.28 -11.72
CA ALA A 96 7.78 6.55 -11.01
C ALA A 96 8.01 6.74 -9.50
N ILE A 97 8.83 5.91 -8.88
CA ILE A 97 9.21 6.02 -7.46
C ILE A 97 9.95 7.34 -7.22
N LYS A 98 10.89 7.69 -8.09
CA LYS A 98 11.64 8.94 -7.98
C LYS A 98 10.73 10.17 -8.09
N ALA A 99 9.80 10.16 -9.03
CA ALA A 99 8.82 11.23 -9.18
C ALA A 99 7.95 11.37 -7.91
N ARG A 100 7.53 10.26 -7.33
CA ARG A 100 6.76 10.25 -6.08
C ARG A 100 7.57 10.79 -4.90
N VAL A 101 8.83 10.42 -4.79
CA VAL A 101 9.76 10.94 -3.78
C VAL A 101 9.90 12.46 -3.89
N ASP A 102 10.05 12.98 -5.08
CA ASP A 102 10.17 14.44 -5.31
C ASP A 102 8.90 15.18 -4.90
N ILE A 103 7.72 14.62 -5.17
CA ILE A 103 6.43 15.18 -4.74
C ILE A 103 6.35 15.25 -3.20
N ILE A 104 6.72 14.17 -2.52
CA ILE A 104 6.69 14.09 -1.06
C ILE A 104 7.68 15.09 -0.44
N ARG A 105 8.89 15.23 -1.01
CA ARG A 105 9.88 16.22 -0.56
C ARG A 105 9.35 17.64 -0.65
N LYS A 106 8.70 17.98 -1.75
CA LYS A 106 8.08 19.30 -1.93
C LYS A 106 6.99 19.55 -0.89
N GLN A 107 6.14 18.56 -0.63
CA GLN A 107 5.10 18.67 0.40
C GLN A 107 5.71 18.84 1.79
N MET A 108 6.81 18.15 2.08
CA MET A 108 7.51 18.27 3.35
C MET A 108 8.12 19.67 3.55
N GLU A 109 8.64 20.27 2.50
CA GLU A 109 9.16 21.64 2.53
C GLU A 109 8.08 22.69 2.75
N GLN A 110 6.86 22.43 2.28
CA GLN A 110 5.73 23.35 2.37
C GLN A 110 4.97 23.27 3.69
N THR A 111 5.13 22.19 4.45
CA THR A 111 4.43 22.05 5.73
C THR A 111 5.21 22.67 6.89
N GLU A 112 4.50 23.32 7.80
CA GLU A 112 5.06 23.86 9.03
C GLU A 112 4.93 22.89 10.22
N SER A 113 4.13 21.83 10.04
CA SER A 113 3.87 20.84 11.08
C SER A 113 5.03 19.85 11.20
N GLU A 114 5.68 19.80 12.36
CA GLU A 114 6.74 18.82 12.65
C GLU A 114 6.22 17.39 12.59
N TYR A 115 4.98 17.17 13.02
CA TYR A 115 4.33 15.86 12.92
C TYR A 115 4.17 15.41 11.47
N ASP A 116 3.73 16.30 10.58
CA ASP A 116 3.59 16.00 9.16
C ASP A 116 4.95 15.76 8.49
N LYS A 117 5.97 16.52 8.85
CA LYS A 117 7.35 16.31 8.38
C LYS A 117 7.86 14.92 8.74
N GLU A 118 7.61 14.48 9.97
CA GLU A 118 7.97 13.13 10.42
C GLU A 118 7.26 12.06 9.59
N LYS A 119 5.95 12.22 9.33
CA LYS A 119 5.18 11.29 8.51
C LYS A 119 5.66 11.26 7.06
N PHE A 120 5.98 12.39 6.48
CA PHE A 120 6.58 12.46 5.14
C PHE A 120 7.96 11.79 5.10
N SER A 121 8.77 11.98 6.14
CA SER A 121 10.07 11.33 6.25
C SER A 121 9.96 9.81 6.31
N GLU A 122 9.00 9.27 7.05
CA GLU A 122 8.72 7.83 7.11
C GLU A 122 8.33 7.27 5.73
N ARG A 123 7.49 8.00 4.99
CA ARG A 123 7.08 7.61 3.63
C ARG A 123 8.27 7.61 2.67
N LEU A 124 9.11 8.63 2.73
CA LEU A 124 10.34 8.70 1.92
C LEU A 124 11.27 7.52 2.18
N ALA A 125 11.47 7.17 3.45
CA ALA A 125 12.32 6.05 3.82
C ALA A 125 11.83 4.72 3.23
N LYS A 126 10.53 4.49 3.21
CA LYS A 126 9.94 3.29 2.61
C LYS A 126 10.13 3.24 1.09
N LEU A 127 9.92 4.35 0.41
CA LEU A 127 10.07 4.43 -1.05
C LEU A 127 11.53 4.29 -1.49
N VAL A 128 12.44 4.98 -0.82
CA VAL A 128 13.86 4.94 -1.14
C VAL A 128 14.50 3.59 -0.81
N GLY A 129 14.09 3.01 0.32
CA GLY A 129 14.61 1.72 0.76
C GLY A 129 14.08 0.51 0.01
N GLY A 130 13.01 0.67 -0.79
CA GLY A 130 12.36 -0.45 -1.48
C GLY A 130 11.65 -1.44 -0.56
N VAL A 131 11.51 -1.10 0.72
CA VAL A 131 10.86 -1.94 1.73
C VAL A 131 9.78 -1.13 2.44
N ALA A 132 8.54 -1.56 2.31
CA ALA A 132 7.42 -1.00 3.04
C ALA A 132 7.03 -1.93 4.18
N ILE A 133 7.19 -1.48 5.41
CA ILE A 133 6.71 -2.17 6.60
C ILE A 133 5.48 -1.45 7.11
N ILE A 134 4.36 -2.16 7.12
CA ILE A 134 3.08 -1.62 7.54
C ILE A 134 2.67 -2.33 8.81
N LYS A 135 2.60 -1.58 9.88
CA LYS A 135 2.10 -2.09 11.16
C LYS A 135 0.62 -1.77 11.26
N VAL A 136 -0.19 -2.81 11.33
CA VAL A 136 -1.63 -2.71 11.53
C VAL A 136 -1.97 -3.59 12.72
N GLY A 137 -2.18 -2.98 13.84
CA GLY A 137 -2.54 -3.68 15.07
C GLY A 137 -2.73 -2.70 16.19
N ALA A 138 -3.93 -2.59 16.66
CA ALA A 138 -4.29 -1.78 17.80
C ALA A 138 -5.43 -2.45 18.56
N ALA A 139 -5.57 -2.13 19.84
CA ALA A 139 -6.65 -2.67 20.64
C ALA A 139 -8.02 -2.22 20.17
N THR A 140 -8.09 -1.03 19.54
CA THR A 140 -9.30 -0.49 18.94
C THR A 140 -9.02 0.07 17.55
N GLU A 141 -10.05 0.20 16.76
CA GLU A 141 -9.96 0.78 15.42
C GLU A 141 -9.47 2.25 15.45
N ALA A 142 -9.79 2.97 16.51
CA ALA A 142 -9.35 4.36 16.71
C ALA A 142 -7.83 4.49 16.92
N GLU A 143 -7.17 3.44 17.38
CA GLU A 143 -5.72 3.42 17.63
C GLU A 143 -4.91 3.00 16.39
N MET A 144 -5.57 2.41 15.42
CA MET A 144 -4.92 2.05 14.17
C MET A 144 -4.62 3.26 13.33
#